data_eb930b064217e65d842749a296a03f98
#
_entry.id   eb930b064217e65d842749a296a03f98
#
_cell.length_a   1.000
_cell.length_b   1.000
_cell.length_c   1.000
_cell.angle_alpha   90.00
_cell.angle_beta   90.00
_cell.angle_gamma   90.00
#
_symmetry.space_group_name_H-M   'P 1'
#
loop_
_entity.id
_entity.type
_entity.pdbx_description
1 polymer ?
#
loop_
_entity_poly.entity_id
_entity_poly.type
_entity_poly.pdbx_seq_one_letter_code
_entity_poly.pdbx_strand_id
1 'polypeptide(L)'
;MHLISDEIYALSVWNNRVDNPDNVPFTSFESVLSRDTTNLIDPSLVHVLWGMSKDFGANGLRVGAVISQSSPDFHIAQKCLSLYSFVSSLSDQITTSILMDDTFTNNYIKMNREKLSECHEFLALLLDKHRIEYMHGCNAGFFLWVNLGKRYLEAHPDEQKVGQREGQDEWGTKLTDVIFQKLLDNKVYVAHETAYGSEKPGWFRLVFSHPLPWLEEAMARIIRAITQ
;
A
#
# COMPACT_ATOMS: atom_id res chain seq x y z
N MET A 1 -14.71 5.72 22.86
CA MET A 1 -13.71 6.01 21.80
C MET A 1 -14.27 5.47 20.49
N HIS A 2 -14.24 6.26 19.40
CA HIS A 2 -14.62 5.76 18.08
C HIS A 2 -13.50 4.92 17.47
N LEU A 3 -13.88 3.88 16.76
CA LEU A 3 -13.00 3.04 15.95
C LEU A 3 -13.28 3.35 14.48
N ILE A 4 -12.24 3.70 13.74
CA ILE A 4 -12.31 3.91 12.29
C ILE A 4 -11.46 2.83 11.62
N SER A 5 -12.10 1.96 10.84
CA SER A 5 -11.43 0.93 10.04
C SER A 5 -11.20 1.46 8.64
N ASP A 6 -9.94 1.67 8.28
CA ASP A 6 -9.56 2.04 6.91
C ASP A 6 -9.41 0.78 6.05
N GLU A 7 -10.44 0.50 5.26
CA GLU A 7 -10.56 -0.70 4.41
C GLU A 7 -10.30 -0.39 2.93
N ILE A 8 -9.52 0.64 2.64
CA ILE A 8 -9.27 1.13 1.28
C ILE A 8 -8.62 0.08 0.34
N TYR A 9 -8.01 -0.98 0.89
CA TYR A 9 -7.40 -2.10 0.19
C TYR A 9 -8.17 -3.44 0.38
N ALA A 10 -9.40 -3.41 0.88
CA ALA A 10 -10.18 -4.59 1.23
C ALA A 10 -10.32 -5.62 0.08
N LEU A 11 -10.44 -5.14 -1.15
CA LEU A 11 -10.59 -5.99 -2.33
C LEU A 11 -9.26 -6.33 -3.01
N SER A 12 -8.16 -5.71 -2.58
CA SER A 12 -6.79 -5.94 -3.09
C SER A 12 -6.00 -6.90 -2.19
N VAL A 13 -6.66 -7.93 -1.67
CA VAL A 13 -6.03 -9.05 -0.95
C VAL A 13 -5.86 -10.20 -1.94
N TRP A 14 -4.62 -10.60 -2.16
CA TRP A 14 -4.22 -11.53 -3.21
C TRP A 14 -3.44 -12.72 -2.64
N ASN A 15 -3.19 -13.73 -3.46
CA ASN A 15 -2.48 -14.93 -3.05
C ASN A 15 -0.96 -14.73 -3.16
N ASN A 16 -0.28 -14.63 -2.03
CA ASN A 16 1.19 -14.60 -1.99
C ASN A 16 1.73 -16.03 -2.19
N ARG A 17 2.42 -16.24 -3.30
CA ARG A 17 2.94 -17.56 -3.72
C ARG A 17 4.39 -17.78 -3.32
N VAL A 18 5.05 -16.78 -2.74
CA VAL A 18 6.50 -16.80 -2.47
C VAL A 18 6.78 -17.12 -1.00
N ASP A 19 6.21 -16.35 -0.09
CA ASP A 19 6.64 -16.34 1.31
C ASP A 19 5.49 -16.28 2.34
N ASN A 20 4.23 -16.44 1.88
CA ASN A 20 3.06 -16.52 2.77
C ASN A 20 2.12 -17.65 2.34
N PRO A 21 2.39 -18.89 2.74
CA PRO A 21 1.56 -20.02 2.35
C PRO A 21 0.13 -19.98 2.93
N ASP A 22 -0.07 -19.32 4.07
CA ASP A 22 -1.35 -19.28 4.76
C ASP A 22 -2.35 -18.29 4.16
N ASN A 23 -1.87 -17.25 3.46
CA ASN A 23 -2.68 -16.28 2.72
C ASN A 23 -3.94 -15.81 3.45
N VAL A 24 -3.77 -15.09 4.56
CA VAL A 24 -4.89 -14.63 5.40
C VAL A 24 -5.88 -13.80 4.59
N PRO A 25 -7.17 -14.20 4.50
CA PRO A 25 -8.17 -13.43 3.80
C PRO A 25 -8.52 -12.14 4.54
N PHE A 26 -9.01 -11.15 3.82
CA PHE A 26 -9.53 -9.94 4.43
C PHE A 26 -10.86 -10.21 5.15
N THR A 27 -11.00 -9.64 6.34
CA THR A 27 -12.26 -9.62 7.09
C THR A 27 -12.60 -8.18 7.44
N SER A 28 -13.70 -7.67 6.88
CA SER A 28 -14.20 -6.33 7.22
C SER A 28 -14.62 -6.24 8.68
N PHE A 29 -14.43 -5.08 9.28
CA PHE A 29 -14.84 -4.84 10.66
C PHE A 29 -16.38 -4.92 10.83
N GLU A 30 -17.16 -4.58 9.80
CA GLU A 30 -18.60 -4.83 9.78
C GLU A 30 -18.95 -6.33 9.94
N SER A 31 -18.15 -7.20 9.34
CA SER A 31 -18.30 -8.66 9.52
C SER A 31 -17.91 -9.13 10.93
N VAL A 32 -16.96 -8.45 11.58
CA VAL A 32 -16.61 -8.71 12.98
C VAL A 32 -17.76 -8.31 13.90
N LEU A 33 -18.34 -7.12 13.69
CA LEU A 33 -19.49 -6.64 14.45
C LEU A 33 -20.70 -7.59 14.32
N SER A 34 -21.00 -8.04 13.12
CA SER A 34 -22.14 -8.94 12.89
C SER A 34 -22.00 -10.29 13.59
N ARG A 35 -20.78 -10.68 13.99
CA ARG A 35 -20.47 -11.93 14.70
C ARG A 35 -20.25 -11.73 16.20
N ASP A 36 -20.21 -10.48 16.69
CA ASP A 36 -20.03 -10.18 18.12
C ASP A 36 -21.30 -10.49 18.89
N THR A 37 -21.34 -11.68 19.47
CA THR A 37 -22.43 -12.13 20.36
C THR A 37 -22.28 -11.64 21.79
N THR A 38 -21.15 -11.04 22.11
CA THR A 38 -20.78 -10.62 23.49
C THR A 38 -21.09 -9.17 23.77
N ASN A 39 -21.43 -8.39 22.74
CA ASN A 39 -21.64 -6.93 22.79
C ASN A 39 -20.45 -6.18 23.42
N LEU A 40 -19.23 -6.65 23.20
CA LEU A 40 -18.01 -5.98 23.65
C LEU A 40 -17.74 -4.69 22.89
N ILE A 41 -18.23 -4.62 21.65
CA ILE A 41 -18.04 -3.48 20.77
C ILE A 41 -19.38 -2.78 20.58
N ASP A 42 -19.45 -1.50 20.93
CA ASP A 42 -20.62 -0.67 20.63
C ASP A 42 -20.63 -0.34 19.12
N PRO A 43 -21.60 -0.88 18.33
CA PRO A 43 -21.65 -0.65 16.90
C PRO A 43 -21.80 0.82 16.49
N SER A 44 -22.36 1.66 17.39
CA SER A 44 -22.52 3.09 17.10
C SER A 44 -21.19 3.86 17.06
N LEU A 45 -20.13 3.27 17.58
CA LEU A 45 -18.78 3.84 17.64
C LEU A 45 -17.88 3.33 16.51
N VAL A 46 -18.38 2.49 15.61
CA VAL A 46 -17.59 1.89 14.52
C VAL A 46 -17.95 2.50 13.18
N HIS A 47 -16.90 2.82 12.42
CA HIS A 47 -17.01 3.44 11.11
C HIS A 47 -15.99 2.78 10.17
N VAL A 48 -16.41 2.41 8.97
CA VAL A 48 -15.54 1.87 7.93
C VAL A 48 -15.34 2.90 6.83
N LEU A 49 -14.10 3.06 6.38
CA LEU A 49 -13.75 3.89 5.23
C LEU A 49 -13.40 2.99 4.05
N TRP A 50 -14.01 3.26 2.91
CA TRP A 50 -13.71 2.60 1.65
C TRP A 50 -13.74 3.59 0.48
N GLY A 51 -13.21 3.22 -0.68
CA GLY A 51 -13.27 4.07 -1.86
C GLY A 51 -12.69 3.45 -3.13
N MET A 52 -12.99 4.09 -4.26
CA MET A 52 -12.58 3.64 -5.59
C MET A 52 -11.09 3.82 -5.89
N SER A 53 -10.37 4.57 -5.06
CA SER A 53 -9.01 5.03 -5.36
C SER A 53 -7.96 3.93 -5.45
N LYS A 54 -8.12 2.84 -4.70
CA LYS A 54 -7.12 1.78 -4.58
C LYS A 54 -7.59 0.49 -5.25
N ASP A 55 -8.66 -0.10 -4.75
CA ASP A 55 -9.18 -1.39 -5.23
C ASP A 55 -9.54 -1.38 -6.72
N PHE A 56 -10.04 -0.25 -7.22
CA PHE A 56 -10.39 -0.08 -8.63
C PHE A 56 -9.37 0.76 -9.42
N GLY A 57 -8.31 1.26 -8.79
CA GLY A 57 -7.34 2.14 -9.44
C GLY A 57 -7.94 3.45 -9.95
N ALA A 58 -9.16 3.80 -9.52
CA ALA A 58 -9.95 4.92 -10.02
C ALA A 58 -9.85 6.15 -9.12
N ASN A 59 -8.65 6.47 -8.66
CA ASN A 59 -8.37 7.59 -7.77
C ASN A 59 -8.74 8.96 -8.37
N GLY A 60 -8.76 9.08 -9.69
CA GLY A 60 -9.20 10.28 -10.40
C GLY A 60 -10.69 10.59 -10.26
N LEU A 61 -11.54 9.61 -9.96
CA LEU A 61 -12.97 9.81 -9.74
C LEU A 61 -13.27 10.55 -8.43
N ARG A 62 -12.34 10.54 -7.46
CA ARG A 62 -12.50 11.19 -6.15
C ARG A 62 -13.72 10.71 -5.36
N VAL A 63 -14.01 9.41 -5.42
CA VAL A 63 -15.15 8.78 -4.73
C VAL A 63 -14.65 7.94 -3.57
N GLY A 64 -15.17 8.23 -2.38
CA GLY A 64 -15.00 7.44 -1.16
C GLY A 64 -16.33 7.33 -0.43
N ALA A 65 -16.42 6.35 0.45
CA ALA A 65 -17.59 6.08 1.28
C ALA A 65 -17.18 5.94 2.74
N VAL A 66 -17.99 6.50 3.61
CA VAL A 66 -17.98 6.21 5.05
C VAL A 66 -19.19 5.35 5.36
N ILE A 67 -18.96 4.18 5.91
CA ILE A 67 -20.00 3.23 6.29
C ILE A 67 -20.12 3.27 7.82
N SER A 68 -21.29 3.63 8.31
CA SER A 68 -21.57 3.76 9.73
C SER A 68 -23.02 3.39 10.00
N GLN A 69 -23.30 2.09 10.06
CA GLN A 69 -24.67 1.56 10.03
C GLN A 69 -25.48 1.87 11.29
N SER A 70 -24.80 2.00 12.42
CA SER A 70 -25.45 2.08 13.74
C SER A 70 -25.27 3.43 14.46
N SER A 71 -24.79 4.47 13.76
CA SER A 71 -24.51 5.79 14.39
C SER A 71 -25.31 6.93 13.74
N PRO A 72 -26.58 7.15 14.15
CA PRO A 72 -27.39 8.25 13.63
C PRO A 72 -26.76 9.63 13.87
N ASP A 73 -26.14 9.83 15.03
CA ASP A 73 -25.51 11.10 15.40
C ASP A 73 -24.32 11.44 14.52
N PHE A 74 -23.53 10.44 14.13
CA PHE A 74 -22.45 10.59 13.15
C PHE A 74 -23.00 11.05 11.79
N HIS A 75 -24.09 10.45 11.32
CA HIS A 75 -24.74 10.87 10.07
C HIS A 75 -25.31 12.29 10.15
N ILE A 76 -25.86 12.69 11.29
CA ILE A 76 -26.34 14.06 11.50
C ILE A 76 -25.17 15.05 11.43
N ALA A 77 -24.06 14.74 12.08
CA ALA A 77 -22.86 15.57 12.03
C ALA A 77 -22.29 15.69 10.61
N GLN A 78 -22.27 14.59 9.86
CA GLN A 78 -21.79 14.59 8.47
C GLN A 78 -22.68 15.40 7.51
N LYS A 79 -23.98 15.56 7.77
CA LYS A 79 -24.86 16.37 6.92
C LYS A 79 -24.37 17.80 6.77
N CYS A 80 -23.75 18.36 7.79
CA CYS A 80 -23.18 19.73 7.74
C CYS A 80 -22.02 19.81 6.73
N LEU A 81 -21.21 18.76 6.62
CA LEU A 81 -20.09 18.70 5.67
C LEU A 81 -20.56 18.42 4.24
N SER A 82 -21.60 17.59 4.09
CA SER A 82 -22.14 17.20 2.77
C SER A 82 -22.78 18.36 2.01
N LEU A 83 -23.16 19.44 2.70
CA LEU A 83 -23.66 20.67 2.05
C LEU A 83 -22.59 21.37 1.18
N TYR A 84 -21.32 21.17 1.48
CA TYR A 84 -20.20 21.85 0.84
C TYR A 84 -19.23 20.89 0.12
N SER A 85 -19.40 19.59 0.28
CA SER A 85 -18.51 18.59 -0.28
C SER A 85 -19.34 17.39 -0.77
N PHE A 86 -19.51 17.28 -2.09
CA PHE A 86 -20.22 16.18 -2.73
C PHE A 86 -19.46 15.67 -3.94
N VAL A 87 -19.73 14.43 -4.28
CA VAL A 87 -19.11 13.77 -5.43
C VAL A 87 -19.64 14.42 -6.73
N SER A 88 -18.75 14.60 -7.72
CA SER A 88 -19.18 15.02 -9.06
C SER A 88 -20.22 14.04 -9.61
N SER A 89 -21.29 14.53 -10.23
CA SER A 89 -22.34 13.68 -10.83
C SER A 89 -21.81 12.75 -11.91
N LEU A 90 -20.75 13.14 -12.63
CA LEU A 90 -20.07 12.27 -13.59
C LEU A 90 -19.35 11.13 -12.89
N SER A 91 -18.63 11.42 -11.81
CA SER A 91 -17.95 10.39 -11.00
C SER A 91 -18.94 9.45 -10.34
N ASP A 92 -20.06 9.98 -9.84
CA ASP A 92 -21.13 9.19 -9.24
C ASP A 92 -21.77 8.25 -10.27
N GLN A 93 -22.13 8.75 -11.46
CA GLN A 93 -22.67 7.93 -12.52
C GLN A 93 -21.73 6.81 -12.96
N ILE A 94 -20.44 7.11 -13.13
CA ILE A 94 -19.45 6.10 -13.51
C ILE A 94 -19.29 5.06 -12.40
N THR A 95 -19.15 5.50 -11.15
CA THR A 95 -19.02 4.61 -10.00
C THR A 95 -20.25 3.71 -9.85
N THR A 96 -21.44 4.28 -9.97
CA THR A 96 -22.70 3.53 -9.93
C THR A 96 -22.75 2.49 -11.04
N SER A 97 -22.40 2.86 -12.28
CA SER A 97 -22.40 1.92 -13.41
C SER A 97 -21.44 0.74 -13.18
N ILE A 98 -20.26 1.00 -12.58
CA ILE A 98 -19.31 -0.06 -12.23
C ILE A 98 -19.86 -0.97 -11.13
N LEU A 99 -20.31 -0.38 -10.02
CA LEU A 99 -20.71 -1.15 -8.84
C LEU A 99 -22.04 -1.89 -9.01
N MET A 100 -22.92 -1.44 -9.91
CA MET A 100 -24.19 -2.13 -10.24
C MET A 100 -24.04 -3.29 -11.23
N ASP A 101 -22.88 -3.40 -11.87
CA ASP A 101 -22.56 -4.54 -12.75
C ASP A 101 -21.77 -5.59 -11.95
N ASP A 102 -22.48 -6.49 -11.29
CA ASP A 102 -21.88 -7.57 -10.48
C ASP A 102 -20.94 -8.45 -11.31
N THR A 103 -21.26 -8.69 -12.57
CA THR A 103 -20.44 -9.54 -13.45
C THR A 103 -19.10 -8.87 -13.74
N PHE A 104 -19.15 -7.60 -14.13
CA PHE A 104 -17.92 -6.81 -14.36
C PHE A 104 -17.10 -6.69 -13.07
N THR A 105 -17.73 -6.27 -11.97
CA THR A 105 -17.06 -6.02 -10.69
C THR A 105 -16.38 -7.27 -10.15
N ASN A 106 -17.05 -8.41 -10.14
CA ASN A 106 -16.47 -9.68 -9.66
C ASN A 106 -15.32 -10.15 -10.55
N ASN A 107 -15.46 -10.05 -11.88
CA ASN A 107 -14.39 -10.41 -12.80
C ASN A 107 -13.18 -9.48 -12.65
N TYR A 108 -13.42 -8.18 -12.52
CA TYR A 108 -12.36 -7.19 -12.30
C TYR A 108 -11.57 -7.49 -11.02
N ILE A 109 -12.25 -7.69 -9.89
CA ILE A 109 -11.61 -8.00 -8.60
C ILE A 109 -10.77 -9.28 -8.71
N LYS A 110 -11.32 -10.33 -9.33
CA LYS A 110 -10.60 -11.59 -9.53
C LYS A 110 -9.32 -11.37 -10.35
N MET A 111 -9.45 -10.73 -11.51
CA MET A 111 -8.31 -10.43 -12.38
C MET A 111 -7.26 -9.54 -11.71
N ASN A 112 -7.71 -8.50 -10.98
CA ASN A 112 -6.81 -7.62 -10.23
C ASN A 112 -5.98 -8.39 -9.20
N ARG A 113 -6.62 -9.26 -8.42
CA ARG A 113 -5.92 -10.12 -7.43
C ARG A 113 -4.92 -11.05 -8.07
N GLU A 114 -5.27 -11.68 -9.19
CA GLU A 114 -4.36 -12.54 -9.94
C GLU A 114 -3.15 -11.75 -10.45
N LYS A 115 -3.37 -10.57 -11.04
CA LYS A 115 -2.29 -9.70 -11.53
C LYS A 115 -1.39 -9.16 -10.42
N LEU A 116 -1.96 -8.79 -9.28
CA LEU A 116 -1.18 -8.38 -8.11
C LEU A 116 -0.32 -9.54 -7.59
N SER A 117 -0.85 -10.77 -7.53
CA SER A 117 -0.10 -11.96 -7.17
C SER A 117 1.08 -12.22 -8.12
N GLU A 118 0.85 -12.15 -9.45
CA GLU A 118 1.90 -12.32 -10.48
C GLU A 118 2.99 -11.25 -10.35
N CYS A 119 2.61 -9.97 -10.19
CA CYS A 119 3.57 -8.88 -10.08
C CYS A 119 4.37 -8.94 -8.78
N HIS A 120 3.74 -9.33 -7.67
CA HIS A 120 4.43 -9.56 -6.41
C HIS A 120 5.46 -10.68 -6.53
N GLU A 121 5.05 -11.85 -7.04
CA GLU A 121 5.94 -13.00 -7.26
C GLU A 121 7.14 -12.60 -8.10
N PHE A 122 6.92 -11.91 -9.21
CA PHE A 122 7.99 -11.43 -10.09
C PHE A 122 8.96 -10.50 -9.36
N LEU A 123 8.43 -9.51 -8.63
CA LEU A 123 9.26 -8.55 -7.89
C LEU A 123 10.03 -9.23 -6.76
N ALA A 124 9.39 -10.09 -5.97
CA ALA A 124 10.00 -10.80 -4.86
C ALA A 124 11.19 -11.66 -5.33
N LEU A 125 11.01 -12.42 -6.42
CA LEU A 125 12.09 -13.21 -7.03
C LEU A 125 13.26 -12.34 -7.52
N LEU A 126 13.00 -11.14 -8.05
CA LEU A 126 14.06 -10.20 -8.42
C LEU A 126 14.79 -9.65 -7.20
N LEU A 127 14.08 -9.30 -6.12
CA LEU A 127 14.67 -8.84 -4.87
C LEU A 127 15.59 -9.90 -4.27
N ASP A 128 15.13 -11.15 -4.20
CA ASP A 128 15.92 -12.28 -3.72
C ASP A 128 17.18 -12.53 -4.58
N LYS A 129 17.02 -12.53 -5.90
CA LYS A 129 18.15 -12.69 -6.86
C LYS A 129 19.24 -11.64 -6.62
N HIS A 130 18.85 -10.41 -6.27
CA HIS A 130 19.79 -9.30 -6.04
C HIS A 130 20.14 -9.09 -4.57
N ARG A 131 19.70 -9.98 -3.68
CA ARG A 131 19.94 -9.95 -2.22
C ARG A 131 19.44 -8.65 -1.59
N ILE A 132 18.30 -8.16 -2.03
CA ILE A 132 17.64 -7.01 -1.46
C ILE A 132 16.62 -7.51 -0.46
N GLU A 133 16.80 -7.15 0.80
CA GLU A 133 15.87 -7.48 1.89
C GLU A 133 14.55 -6.75 1.69
N TYR A 134 13.43 -7.43 1.92
CA TYR A 134 12.10 -6.85 1.89
C TYR A 134 11.21 -7.43 3.00
N MET A 135 10.07 -6.79 3.26
CA MET A 135 9.12 -7.28 4.25
C MET A 135 8.36 -8.48 3.70
N HIS A 136 8.57 -9.65 4.29
CA HIS A 136 7.92 -10.90 3.93
C HIS A 136 6.49 -10.99 4.45
N GLY A 137 5.71 -11.93 3.88
CA GLY A 137 4.38 -12.28 4.34
C GLY A 137 3.26 -11.35 3.89
N CYS A 138 3.56 -10.32 3.09
CA CYS A 138 2.54 -9.41 2.58
C CYS A 138 1.63 -10.12 1.58
N ASN A 139 0.30 -9.95 1.71
CA ASN A 139 -0.68 -10.44 0.75
C ASN A 139 -1.81 -9.44 0.47
N ALA A 140 -1.59 -8.16 0.77
CA ALA A 140 -2.56 -7.09 0.56
C ALA A 140 -1.93 -5.82 0.01
N GLY A 141 -2.73 -5.02 -0.71
CA GLY A 141 -2.26 -3.81 -1.37
C GLY A 141 -1.42 -4.11 -2.62
N PHE A 142 -0.58 -3.17 -3.03
CA PHE A 142 0.20 -3.27 -4.27
C PHE A 142 1.60 -2.67 -4.14
N PHE A 143 2.18 -2.76 -2.95
CA PHE A 143 3.54 -2.28 -2.68
C PHE A 143 4.28 -3.21 -1.72
N LEU A 144 5.61 -3.21 -1.83
CA LEU A 144 6.53 -3.86 -0.91
C LEU A 144 7.39 -2.83 -0.19
N TRP A 145 7.72 -3.12 1.05
CA TRP A 145 8.67 -2.38 1.85
C TRP A 145 10.03 -3.07 1.71
N VAL A 146 11.03 -2.35 1.18
CA VAL A 146 12.33 -2.93 0.80
C VAL A 146 13.49 -2.16 1.40
N ASN A 147 14.53 -2.86 1.80
CA ASN A 147 15.74 -2.30 2.40
C ASN A 147 16.82 -2.10 1.33
N LEU A 148 16.78 -0.96 0.66
CA LEU A 148 17.83 -0.59 -0.30
C LEU A 148 19.11 -0.15 0.41
N GLY A 149 19.00 0.42 1.63
CA GLY A 149 20.12 0.91 2.43
C GLY A 149 21.13 -0.19 2.75
N LYS A 150 20.66 -1.35 3.21
CA LYS A 150 21.54 -2.49 3.47
C LYS A 150 22.32 -2.91 2.23
N ARG A 151 21.63 -3.07 1.11
CA ARG A 151 22.27 -3.48 -0.14
C ARG A 151 23.22 -2.44 -0.70
N TYR A 152 22.90 -1.15 -0.53
CA TYR A 152 23.78 -0.03 -0.87
C TYR A 152 25.08 -0.07 -0.07
N LEU A 153 25.02 -0.21 1.25
CA LEU A 153 26.19 -0.26 2.13
C LEU A 153 27.07 -1.50 1.88
N GLU A 154 26.48 -2.64 1.50
CA GLU A 154 27.24 -3.82 1.07
C GLU A 154 28.06 -3.54 -0.21
N ALA A 155 27.52 -2.72 -1.12
CA ALA A 155 28.23 -2.32 -2.34
C ALA A 155 29.24 -1.18 -2.12
N HIS A 156 29.08 -0.39 -1.04
CA HIS A 156 29.88 0.79 -0.71
C HIS A 156 30.48 0.69 0.71
N PRO A 157 31.44 -0.23 0.96
CA PRO A 157 31.93 -0.53 2.30
C PRO A 157 32.66 0.65 2.96
N ASP A 158 33.17 1.61 2.21
CA ASP A 158 33.82 2.80 2.79
C ASP A 158 32.80 3.76 3.38
N GLU A 159 31.63 3.90 2.79
CA GLU A 159 30.53 4.69 3.35
C GLU A 159 29.95 4.04 4.62
N GLN A 160 29.95 2.72 4.71
CA GLN A 160 29.58 2.00 5.93
C GLN A 160 30.49 2.36 7.12
N LYS A 161 31.79 2.55 6.88
CA LYS A 161 32.74 2.96 7.93
C LYS A 161 32.51 4.39 8.41
N VAL A 162 32.04 5.28 7.55
CA VAL A 162 31.67 6.66 7.91
C VAL A 162 30.46 6.64 8.85
N GLY A 163 29.42 5.87 8.52
CA GLY A 163 28.24 5.75 9.35
C GLY A 163 28.48 5.19 10.76
N GLN A 164 29.51 4.38 10.94
CA GLN A 164 29.90 3.89 12.27
C GLN A 164 30.57 4.96 13.16
N ARG A 165 31.05 6.07 12.57
CA ARG A 165 31.71 7.19 13.27
C ARG A 165 30.75 8.34 13.55
N GLU A 166 29.75 8.54 12.74
CA GLU A 166 28.69 9.52 12.93
C GLU A 166 27.54 8.88 13.75
N GLY A 167 26.74 9.67 14.47
CA GLY A 167 25.58 9.13 15.21
C GLY A 167 24.60 8.42 14.29
N GLN A 168 24.04 7.29 14.72
CA GLN A 168 23.18 6.42 13.89
C GLN A 168 21.99 7.14 13.24
N ASP A 169 21.39 8.11 13.92
CA ASP A 169 20.21 8.83 13.41
C ASP A 169 20.57 9.81 12.30
N GLU A 170 21.68 10.55 12.47
CA GLU A 170 22.12 11.54 11.47
C GLU A 170 22.63 10.86 10.20
N TRP A 171 23.38 9.78 10.35
CA TRP A 171 23.85 8.99 9.21
C TRP A 171 22.70 8.30 8.48
N GLY A 172 21.71 7.79 9.21
CA GLY A 172 20.56 7.13 8.62
C GLY A 172 19.79 8.04 7.66
N THR A 173 19.53 9.27 8.06
CA THR A 173 18.88 10.26 7.20
C THR A 173 19.71 10.58 5.96
N LYS A 174 21.02 10.81 6.14
CA LYS A 174 21.96 11.05 5.03
C LYS A 174 22.02 9.88 4.05
N LEU A 175 22.02 8.64 4.55
CA LEU A 175 22.02 7.42 3.72
C LEU A 175 20.79 7.37 2.82
N THR A 176 19.62 7.62 3.39
CA THR A 176 18.36 7.62 2.64
C THR A 176 18.36 8.67 1.55
N ASP A 177 18.80 9.90 1.85
CA ASP A 177 18.88 10.99 0.89
C ASP A 177 19.87 10.69 -0.24
N VAL A 178 21.03 10.11 0.06
CA VAL A 178 22.01 9.69 -0.95
C VAL A 178 21.40 8.65 -1.90
N ILE A 179 20.76 7.61 -1.35
CA ILE A 179 20.13 6.57 -2.17
C ILE A 179 19.00 7.17 -2.99
N PHE A 180 18.16 8.00 -2.39
CA PHE A 180 17.05 8.65 -3.09
C PHE A 180 17.53 9.49 -4.27
N GLN A 181 18.61 10.28 -4.09
CA GLN A 181 19.19 11.05 -5.19
C GLN A 181 19.73 10.17 -6.30
N LYS A 182 20.46 9.10 -5.97
CA LYS A 182 20.94 8.12 -6.97
C LYS A 182 19.80 7.46 -7.74
N LEU A 183 18.68 7.17 -7.08
CA LEU A 183 17.48 6.65 -7.74
C LEU A 183 16.90 7.67 -8.73
N LEU A 184 16.78 8.94 -8.33
CA LEU A 184 16.32 10.01 -9.22
C LEU A 184 17.24 10.21 -10.43
N ASP A 185 18.54 10.16 -10.25
CA ASP A 185 19.54 10.26 -11.34
C ASP A 185 19.37 9.10 -12.34
N ASN A 186 18.98 7.92 -11.85
CA ASN A 186 18.65 6.76 -12.66
C ASN A 186 17.18 6.74 -13.15
N LYS A 187 16.43 7.86 -13.01
CA LYS A 187 15.05 8.02 -13.46
C LYS A 187 14.07 7.05 -12.77
N VAL A 188 14.29 6.79 -11.49
CA VAL A 188 13.38 6.01 -10.64
C VAL A 188 12.94 6.88 -9.48
N TYR A 189 11.63 6.98 -9.29
CA TYR A 189 11.03 7.62 -8.12
C TYR A 189 10.37 6.56 -7.24
N VAL A 190 10.79 6.47 -5.99
CA VAL A 190 10.20 5.62 -4.96
C VAL A 190 10.08 6.42 -3.67
N ALA A 191 9.05 6.14 -2.89
CA ALA A 191 8.86 6.83 -1.62
C ALA A 191 9.74 6.19 -0.54
N HIS A 192 10.47 7.02 0.20
CA HIS A 192 11.34 6.60 1.29
C HIS A 192 10.63 6.61 2.65
N GLU A 193 11.27 6.05 3.67
CA GLU A 193 10.72 5.78 4.99
C GLU A 193 10.17 7.01 5.71
N THR A 194 10.77 8.18 5.56
CA THR A 194 10.35 9.39 6.28
C THR A 194 8.93 9.83 5.91
N ALA A 195 8.48 9.52 4.67
CA ALA A 195 7.11 9.77 4.23
C ALA A 195 6.07 8.95 5.00
N TYR A 196 6.49 7.91 5.72
CA TYR A 196 5.64 6.97 6.45
C TYR A 196 5.94 6.88 7.94
N GLY A 197 6.81 7.75 8.47
CA GLY A 197 7.19 7.76 9.87
C GLY A 197 7.95 6.51 10.33
N SER A 198 8.69 5.85 9.42
CA SER A 198 9.52 4.72 9.78
C SER A 198 10.80 5.19 10.47
N GLU A 199 11.18 4.51 11.57
CA GLU A 199 12.43 4.77 12.30
C GLU A 199 13.64 4.04 11.70
N LYS A 200 13.42 3.23 10.65
CA LYS A 200 14.48 2.44 10.01
C LYS A 200 14.92 3.11 8.71
N PRO A 201 16.11 3.73 8.68
CA PRO A 201 16.63 4.40 7.50
C PRO A 201 16.96 3.40 6.37
N GLY A 202 16.94 3.89 5.14
CA GLY A 202 17.28 3.09 3.96
C GLY A 202 16.17 2.15 3.48
N TRP A 203 14.97 2.25 4.06
CA TRP A 203 13.80 1.52 3.60
C TRP A 203 12.96 2.34 2.63
N PHE A 204 12.46 1.70 1.60
CA PHE A 204 11.70 2.33 0.52
C PHE A 204 10.45 1.54 0.19
N ARG A 205 9.39 2.22 -0.26
CA ARG A 205 8.15 1.60 -0.72
C ARG A 205 8.17 1.43 -2.23
N LEU A 206 8.28 0.19 -2.71
CA LEU A 206 8.16 -0.14 -4.11
C LEU A 206 6.71 -0.49 -4.46
N VAL A 207 6.14 0.20 -5.44
CA VAL A 207 4.82 -0.12 -6.01
C VAL A 207 5.04 -1.16 -7.11
N PHE A 208 4.30 -2.29 -7.05
CA PHE A 208 4.44 -3.37 -8.02
C PHE A 208 3.22 -3.54 -8.96
N SER A 209 2.19 -2.71 -8.84
CA SER A 209 1.02 -2.73 -9.73
C SER A 209 1.32 -2.11 -11.10
N HIS A 210 2.36 -2.59 -11.74
CA HIS A 210 2.81 -2.16 -13.06
C HIS A 210 3.02 -3.37 -13.99
N PRO A 211 2.99 -3.18 -15.32
CA PRO A 211 3.35 -4.25 -16.27
C PRO A 211 4.74 -4.83 -15.98
N LEU A 212 4.89 -6.16 -16.09
CA LEU A 212 6.15 -6.84 -15.78
C LEU A 212 7.38 -6.25 -16.47
N PRO A 213 7.35 -5.86 -17.77
CA PRO A 213 8.51 -5.22 -18.40
C PRO A 213 8.92 -3.90 -17.75
N TRP A 214 7.96 -3.15 -17.19
CA TRP A 214 8.26 -1.91 -16.46
C TRP A 214 8.89 -2.19 -15.09
N LEU A 215 8.43 -3.24 -14.41
CA LEU A 215 9.03 -3.67 -13.15
C LEU A 215 10.46 -4.16 -13.36
N GLU A 216 10.71 -4.91 -14.43
CA GLU A 216 12.05 -5.38 -14.80
C GLU A 216 13.01 -4.21 -15.07
N GLU A 217 12.61 -3.25 -15.88
CA GLU A 217 13.40 -2.05 -16.17
C GLU A 217 13.62 -1.19 -14.92
N ALA A 218 12.58 -0.99 -14.10
CA ALA A 218 12.70 -0.25 -12.85
C ALA A 218 13.69 -0.93 -11.89
N MET A 219 13.62 -2.25 -11.74
CA MET A 219 14.56 -3.00 -10.91
C MET A 219 15.99 -2.93 -11.45
N ALA A 220 16.20 -3.01 -12.77
CA ALA A 220 17.52 -2.84 -13.37
C ALA A 220 18.13 -1.46 -13.05
N ARG A 221 17.31 -0.40 -13.07
CA ARG A 221 17.73 0.95 -12.70
C ARG A 221 18.00 1.10 -11.20
N ILE A 222 17.16 0.52 -10.36
CA ILE A 222 17.36 0.50 -8.89
C ILE A 222 18.69 -0.17 -8.57
N ILE A 223 18.94 -1.36 -9.13
CA ILE A 223 20.17 -2.11 -8.90
C ILE A 223 21.39 -1.28 -9.33
N ARG A 224 21.34 -0.66 -10.50
CA ARG A 224 22.41 0.24 -10.97
C ARG A 224 22.64 1.39 -10.00
N ALA A 225 21.58 2.03 -9.53
CA ALA A 225 21.67 3.16 -8.62
C ALA A 225 22.33 2.82 -7.28
N ILE A 226 22.06 1.62 -6.74
CA ILE A 226 22.56 1.21 -5.42
C ILE A 226 23.86 0.41 -5.47
N THR A 227 24.40 0.07 -6.65
CA THR A 227 25.63 -0.72 -6.79
C THR A 227 26.75 0.01 -7.55
N GLN A 228 26.48 1.14 -8.16
CA GLN A 228 27.41 2.02 -8.86
C GLN A 228 27.50 3.38 -8.13
#